data_a8e39843cb8214f62ac19b44592be0e7
#
_entry.id   a8e39843cb8214f62ac19b44592be0e7
#
_cell.length_a   1.000
_cell.length_b   1.000
_cell.length_c   1.000
_cell.angle_alpha   90.00
_cell.angle_beta   90.00
_cell.angle_gamma   90.00
#
_symmetry.space_group_name_H-M   'P 1'
#
loop_
_entity.id
_entity.type
_entity.pdbx_description
1 polymer ?
#
loop_
_entity_poly.entity_id
_entity_poly.type
_entity_poly.pdbx_seq_one_letter_code
_entity_poly.pdbx_strand_id
1 'polypeptide(L)'
;MDSAIVIDIETNGLNPNKIWCLVGQDVETGEVFVMRTQLYLDKLLAKYDRVIGHNIISFDAPQIEKIWGIKIPHEKLMDTLILSQIARPDRDGGHSLGSWGARLKFPKGDFNDWSGYSEEMLTYCKQDVAVTVKLYNHLRHE
;
A
#
# COMPACT_ATOMS: atom_id res chain seq x y z
N MET A 1 0.50 21.26 5.96
CA MET A 1 0.18 20.15 5.04
C MET A 1 0.47 18.84 5.72
N ASP A 2 -0.46 17.90 5.57
CA ASP A 2 -0.27 16.58 6.15
C ASP A 2 0.78 15.81 5.37
N SER A 3 1.77 15.28 6.06
CA SER A 3 2.74 14.36 5.45
C SER A 3 2.10 12.99 5.26
N ALA A 4 2.40 12.34 4.15
CA ALA A 4 1.76 11.09 3.79
C ALA A 4 2.77 10.10 3.21
N ILE A 5 2.61 8.84 3.58
CA ILE A 5 3.35 7.71 3.03
C ILE A 5 2.37 6.66 2.53
N VAL A 6 2.63 6.14 1.34
CA VAL A 6 1.91 4.97 0.82
C VAL A 6 2.70 3.74 1.17
N ILE A 7 2.04 2.72 1.72
CA ILE A 7 2.69 1.45 2.01
C ILE A 7 1.95 0.29 1.35
N ASP A 8 2.67 -0.78 1.09
CA ASP A 8 2.13 -2.05 0.65
C ASP A 8 3.00 -3.16 1.20
N ILE A 9 2.39 -4.32 1.49
CA ILE A 9 3.11 -5.49 1.98
C ILE A 9 2.93 -6.65 1.02
N GLU A 10 3.92 -7.54 1.00
CA GLU A 10 3.80 -8.85 0.36
C GLU A 10 3.87 -9.92 1.44
N THR A 11 2.96 -10.88 1.39
CA THR A 11 2.80 -11.91 2.41
C THR A 11 2.77 -13.29 1.78
N ASN A 12 2.68 -14.34 2.61
CA ASN A 12 2.60 -15.71 2.13
C ASN A 12 1.16 -16.20 1.87
N GLY A 13 0.22 -15.29 1.65
CA GLY A 13 -1.13 -15.65 1.24
C GLY A 13 -2.21 -14.74 1.79
N LEU A 14 -3.46 -15.14 1.62
CA LEU A 14 -4.62 -14.34 2.04
C LEU A 14 -4.90 -14.44 3.54
N ASN A 15 -4.47 -15.53 4.18
CA ASN A 15 -4.51 -15.68 5.64
C ASN A 15 -3.08 -15.91 6.11
N PRO A 16 -2.23 -14.86 6.07
CA PRO A 16 -0.79 -15.04 6.19
C PRO A 16 -0.33 -15.18 7.63
N ASN A 17 0.86 -15.77 7.78
CA ASN A 17 1.62 -15.71 9.01
C ASN A 17 3.01 -15.11 8.81
N LYS A 18 3.33 -14.67 7.60
CA LYS A 18 4.61 -14.03 7.28
C LYS A 18 4.41 -12.84 6.37
N ILE A 19 5.14 -11.76 6.66
CA ILE A 19 5.30 -10.61 5.77
C ILE A 19 6.69 -10.72 5.16
N TRP A 20 6.74 -10.86 3.83
CA TRP A 20 8.01 -10.98 3.11
C TRP A 20 8.73 -9.64 2.98
N CYS A 21 7.98 -8.59 2.72
CA CYS A 21 8.53 -7.24 2.64
C CYS A 21 7.41 -6.20 2.77
N LEU A 22 7.83 -4.99 3.13
CA LEU A 22 6.99 -3.80 3.10
C LEU A 22 7.73 -2.75 2.27
N VAL A 23 7.03 -2.11 1.36
CA VAL A 23 7.55 -0.96 0.62
C VAL A 23 6.72 0.25 1.00
N GLY A 24 7.38 1.37 1.24
CA GLY A 24 6.73 2.65 1.48
C GLY A 24 7.28 3.69 0.53
N GLN A 25 6.44 4.64 0.16
CA GLN A 25 6.87 5.78 -0.66
C GLN A 25 6.27 7.06 -0.12
N ASP A 26 7.15 8.03 0.17
CA ASP A 26 6.75 9.37 0.58
C ASP A 26 6.01 10.02 -0.61
N VAL A 27 4.79 10.47 -0.38
CA VAL A 27 3.95 11.03 -1.44
C VAL A 27 4.54 12.32 -1.99
N GLU A 28 5.16 13.12 -1.13
CA GLU A 28 5.68 14.43 -1.52
C GLU A 28 7.07 14.35 -2.15
N THR A 29 8.00 13.62 -1.51
CA THR A 29 9.39 13.56 -1.96
C THR A 29 9.65 12.46 -2.96
N GLY A 30 8.83 11.41 -2.98
CA GLY A 30 9.05 10.23 -3.81
C GLY A 30 10.06 9.24 -3.23
N GLU A 31 10.60 9.53 -2.04
CA GLU A 31 11.57 8.63 -1.41
C GLU A 31 10.94 7.27 -1.13
N VAL A 32 11.66 6.20 -1.47
CA VAL A 32 11.18 4.81 -1.33
C VAL A 32 11.91 4.14 -0.20
N PHE A 33 11.16 3.46 0.66
CA PHE A 33 11.68 2.69 1.81
C PHE A 33 11.33 1.22 1.62
N VAL A 34 12.30 0.34 1.90
CA VAL A 34 12.10 -1.11 1.81
C VAL A 34 12.42 -1.73 3.15
N MET A 35 11.51 -2.55 3.67
CA MET A 35 11.69 -3.25 4.95
C MET A 35 11.35 -4.73 4.81
N ARG A 36 12.21 -5.57 5.35
CA ARG A 36 12.00 -7.02 5.42
C ARG A 36 11.66 -7.48 6.83
N THR A 37 11.82 -6.57 7.82
CA THR A 37 11.48 -6.80 9.22
C THR A 37 10.81 -5.57 9.79
N GLN A 38 10.26 -5.70 11.01
CA GLN A 38 9.55 -4.62 11.69
C GLN A 38 10.46 -3.56 12.33
N LEU A 39 11.78 -3.74 12.31
CA LEU A 39 12.71 -3.01 13.19
C LEU A 39 12.58 -1.48 13.18
N TYR A 40 12.36 -0.86 12.03
CA TYR A 40 12.29 0.59 11.94
C TYR A 40 10.92 1.12 11.51
N LEU A 41 9.93 0.23 11.44
CA LEU A 41 8.63 0.63 10.92
C LEU A 41 7.94 1.66 11.81
N ASP A 42 7.97 1.47 13.13
CA ASP A 42 7.39 2.44 14.07
C ASP A 42 8.00 3.82 13.88
N LYS A 43 9.32 3.90 13.79
CA LYS A 43 10.00 5.18 13.61
C LYS A 43 9.66 5.83 12.28
N LEU A 44 9.57 5.02 11.23
CA LEU A 44 9.21 5.52 9.91
C LEU A 44 7.80 6.10 9.92
N LEU A 45 6.83 5.32 10.40
CA LEU A 45 5.42 5.74 10.36
C LEU A 45 5.14 6.92 11.30
N ALA A 46 5.92 7.06 12.38
CA ALA A 46 5.77 8.20 13.30
C ALA A 46 6.05 9.55 12.63
N LYS A 47 6.77 9.56 11.52
CA LYS A 47 7.10 10.79 10.78
C LYS A 47 5.94 11.29 9.92
N TYR A 48 4.90 10.49 9.76
CA TYR A 48 3.84 10.78 8.81
C TYR A 48 2.50 10.97 9.52
N ASP A 49 1.74 11.94 9.05
CA ASP A 49 0.39 12.19 9.54
C ASP A 49 -0.61 11.19 8.96
N ARG A 50 -0.33 10.69 7.75
CA ARG A 50 -1.20 9.75 7.05
C ARG A 50 -0.42 8.57 6.52
N VAL A 51 -1.00 7.38 6.72
CA VAL A 51 -0.49 6.12 6.17
C VAL A 51 -1.55 5.60 5.21
N ILE A 52 -1.19 5.50 3.95
CA ILE A 52 -2.10 5.25 2.85
C ILE A 52 -1.81 3.88 2.24
N GLY A 53 -2.85 3.16 1.88
CA GLY A 53 -2.70 1.92 1.14
C GLY A 53 -4.00 1.54 0.45
N HIS A 54 -3.90 0.69 -0.56
CA HIS A 54 -5.07 0.16 -1.25
C HIS A 54 -5.54 -1.09 -0.51
N ASN A 55 -6.72 -1.03 0.10
CA ASN A 55 -7.26 -2.04 0.99
C ASN A 55 -6.46 -2.18 2.30
N ILE A 56 -5.82 -1.11 2.74
CA ILE A 56 -4.96 -1.13 3.93
C ILE A 56 -5.75 -1.40 5.21
N ILE A 57 -6.98 -0.89 5.32
CA ILE A 57 -7.80 -1.05 6.53
C ILE A 57 -8.19 -2.51 6.73
N SER A 58 -8.54 -3.22 5.66
CA SER A 58 -8.99 -4.60 5.74
C SER A 58 -7.84 -5.62 5.69
N PHE A 59 -6.70 -5.27 5.14
CA PHE A 59 -5.63 -6.25 4.97
C PHE A 59 -4.30 -5.81 5.58
N ASP A 60 -3.62 -4.80 5.02
CA ASP A 60 -2.23 -4.48 5.39
C ASP A 60 -2.09 -4.14 6.88
N ALA A 61 -2.92 -3.23 7.38
CA ALA A 61 -2.81 -2.80 8.77
C ALA A 61 -3.09 -3.94 9.76
N PRO A 62 -4.17 -4.74 9.59
CA PRO A 62 -4.38 -5.88 10.47
C PRO A 62 -3.26 -6.93 10.41
N GLN A 63 -2.69 -7.18 9.24
CA GLN A 63 -1.61 -8.16 9.10
C GLN A 63 -0.31 -7.64 9.73
N ILE A 64 0.00 -6.37 9.57
CA ILE A 64 1.16 -5.75 10.22
C ILE A 64 1.04 -5.86 11.74
N GLU A 65 -0.14 -5.61 12.28
CA GLU A 65 -0.37 -5.76 13.73
C GLU A 65 -0.23 -7.21 14.17
N LYS A 66 -0.86 -8.13 13.45
CA LYS A 66 -0.85 -9.56 13.80
C LYS A 66 0.54 -10.19 13.70
N ILE A 67 1.28 -9.90 12.63
CA ILE A 67 2.54 -10.59 12.33
C ILE A 67 3.73 -9.85 12.92
N TRP A 68 3.77 -8.52 12.80
CA TRP A 68 4.89 -7.70 13.26
C TRP A 68 4.65 -7.02 14.60
N GLY A 69 3.44 -7.07 15.13
CA GLY A 69 3.12 -6.50 16.44
C GLY A 69 3.08 -4.98 16.46
N ILE A 70 2.94 -4.33 15.30
CA ILE A 70 2.92 -2.88 15.19
C ILE A 70 1.51 -2.46 14.82
N LYS A 71 0.89 -1.64 15.68
CA LYS A 71 -0.44 -1.09 15.44
C LYS A 71 -0.32 0.29 14.81
N ILE A 72 -0.88 0.46 13.63
CA ILE A 72 -0.98 1.76 12.99
C ILE A 72 -2.23 2.45 13.56
N PRO A 73 -2.10 3.64 14.16
CA PRO A 73 -3.28 4.35 14.68
C PRO A 73 -4.34 4.52 13.60
N HIS A 74 -5.57 4.17 13.93
CA HIS A 74 -6.66 4.15 12.96
C HIS A 74 -6.89 5.53 12.32
N GLU A 75 -6.70 6.60 13.08
CA GLU A 75 -6.86 7.97 12.61
C GLU A 75 -5.82 8.38 11.57
N LYS A 76 -4.71 7.65 11.44
CA LYS A 76 -3.72 7.88 10.39
C LYS A 76 -4.05 7.17 9.09
N LEU A 77 -4.88 6.12 9.14
CA LEU A 77 -5.12 5.27 7.97
C LEU A 77 -6.00 5.96 6.94
N MET A 78 -5.59 5.82 5.67
CA MET A 78 -6.37 6.27 4.53
C MET A 78 -6.33 5.20 3.46
N ASP A 79 -7.49 4.75 3.01
CA ASP A 79 -7.62 3.59 2.13
C ASP A 79 -8.08 4.04 0.75
N THR A 80 -7.22 3.87 -0.25
CA THR A 80 -7.55 4.28 -1.62
C THR A 80 -8.67 3.45 -2.23
N LEU A 81 -8.86 2.21 -1.78
CA LEU A 81 -10.03 1.42 -2.20
C LEU A 81 -11.32 2.10 -1.75
N ILE A 82 -11.38 2.52 -0.50
CA ILE A 82 -12.55 3.22 0.06
C ILE A 82 -12.73 4.58 -0.61
N LEU A 83 -11.65 5.34 -0.79
CA LEU A 83 -11.73 6.63 -1.49
C LEU A 83 -12.26 6.46 -2.92
N SER A 84 -11.84 5.41 -3.62
CA SER A 84 -12.33 5.11 -4.95
C SER A 84 -13.84 4.82 -4.94
N GLN A 85 -14.29 4.02 -3.98
CA GLN A 85 -15.70 3.67 -3.85
C GLN A 85 -16.58 4.90 -3.52
N ILE A 86 -16.06 5.83 -2.73
CA ILE A 86 -16.76 7.06 -2.37
C ILE A 86 -16.79 8.04 -3.54
N ALA A 87 -15.66 8.23 -4.21
CA ALA A 87 -15.53 9.22 -5.29
C ALA A 87 -16.22 8.76 -6.58
N ARG A 88 -16.18 7.46 -6.85
CA ARG A 88 -16.69 6.89 -8.11
C ARG A 88 -17.45 5.58 -7.83
N PRO A 89 -18.59 5.63 -7.12
CA PRO A 89 -19.29 4.40 -6.72
C PRO A 89 -19.73 3.50 -7.88
N ASP A 90 -20.01 4.08 -9.03
CA ASP A 90 -20.44 3.36 -10.22
C ASP A 90 -19.35 3.22 -11.29
N ARG A 91 -18.10 3.28 -10.88
CA ARG A 91 -16.95 3.22 -11.80
C ARG A 91 -16.93 1.92 -12.60
N ASP A 92 -16.86 2.05 -13.94
CA ASP A 92 -16.66 0.92 -14.83
C ASP A 92 -15.29 0.26 -14.56
N GLY A 93 -15.28 -1.08 -14.49
CA GLY A 93 -14.05 -1.83 -14.22
C GLY A 93 -13.73 -2.00 -12.74
N GLY A 94 -14.52 -1.39 -11.85
CA GLY A 94 -14.38 -1.55 -10.41
C GLY A 94 -13.29 -0.70 -9.78
N HIS A 95 -12.86 -1.10 -8.57
CA HIS A 95 -11.99 -0.26 -7.74
C HIS A 95 -10.65 -0.92 -7.42
N SER A 96 -10.33 -2.04 -8.08
CA SER A 96 -9.06 -2.73 -7.85
C SER A 96 -7.87 -1.87 -8.30
N LEU A 97 -6.72 -2.13 -7.71
CA LEU A 97 -5.50 -1.41 -8.08
C LEU A 97 -5.14 -1.68 -9.55
N GLY A 98 -5.34 -2.91 -10.04
CA GLY A 98 -5.09 -3.25 -11.44
C GLY A 98 -5.97 -2.44 -12.39
N SER A 99 -7.25 -2.29 -12.07
CA SER A 99 -8.19 -1.49 -12.87
C SER A 99 -7.78 -0.02 -12.91
N TRP A 100 -7.42 0.56 -11.76
CA TRP A 100 -6.96 1.95 -11.71
C TRP A 100 -5.63 2.14 -12.42
N GLY A 101 -4.69 1.18 -12.31
CA GLY A 101 -3.41 1.24 -13.01
C GLY A 101 -3.61 1.33 -14.51
N ALA A 102 -4.50 0.52 -15.07
CA ALA A 102 -4.83 0.58 -16.48
C ALA A 102 -5.43 1.94 -16.86
N ARG A 103 -6.36 2.47 -16.05
CA ARG A 103 -7.01 3.75 -16.28
C ARG A 103 -6.02 4.92 -16.25
N LEU A 104 -5.05 4.88 -15.35
CA LEU A 104 -4.05 5.95 -15.19
C LEU A 104 -2.86 5.77 -16.12
N LYS A 105 -2.86 4.71 -16.94
CA LYS A 105 -1.76 4.38 -17.86
C LYS A 105 -0.44 4.16 -17.15
N PHE A 106 -0.53 3.59 -15.96
CA PHE A 106 0.61 3.23 -15.13
C PHE A 106 0.33 1.85 -14.54
N PRO A 107 0.44 0.78 -15.33
CA PRO A 107 -0.10 -0.52 -14.97
C PRO A 107 0.61 -1.12 -13.76
N LYS A 108 -0.19 -1.83 -12.97
CA LYS A 108 0.28 -2.70 -11.90
C LYS A 108 1.14 -3.82 -12.51
N GLY A 109 2.15 -4.26 -11.77
CA GLY A 109 3.00 -5.36 -12.19
C GLY A 109 2.29 -6.71 -12.17
N ASP A 110 2.97 -7.73 -12.67
CA ASP A 110 2.50 -9.11 -12.73
C ASP A 110 3.39 -9.98 -11.85
N PHE A 111 2.78 -10.72 -10.90
CA PHE A 111 3.53 -11.59 -10.02
C PHE A 111 2.60 -12.63 -9.40
N ASN A 112 3.07 -13.86 -9.22
CA ASN A 112 2.22 -14.94 -8.70
C ASN A 112 2.94 -15.97 -7.84
N ASP A 113 4.14 -15.70 -7.34
CA ASP A 113 4.87 -16.64 -6.49
C ASP A 113 5.14 -16.05 -5.11
N TRP A 114 4.29 -16.40 -4.13
CA TRP A 114 4.40 -15.93 -2.75
C TRP A 114 4.99 -16.97 -1.80
N SER A 115 5.66 -18.00 -2.32
CA SER A 115 6.23 -19.07 -1.50
C SER A 115 7.47 -18.61 -0.70
N GLY A 116 8.09 -17.52 -1.09
CA GLY A 116 9.24 -16.94 -0.41
C GLY A 116 9.55 -15.57 -0.96
N TYR A 117 10.47 -14.89 -0.32
CA TYR A 117 10.93 -13.59 -0.80
C TYR A 117 11.71 -13.74 -2.10
N SER A 118 11.52 -12.80 -3.03
CA SER A 118 12.33 -12.71 -4.25
C SER A 118 12.48 -11.25 -4.68
N GLU A 119 13.48 -10.98 -5.50
CA GLU A 119 13.68 -9.64 -6.05
C GLU A 119 12.54 -9.25 -6.99
N GLU A 120 11.96 -10.23 -7.68
CA GLU A 120 10.78 -10.01 -8.53
C GLU A 120 9.59 -9.58 -7.67
N MET A 121 9.40 -10.19 -6.50
CA MET A 121 8.36 -9.80 -5.54
C MET A 121 8.57 -8.37 -5.08
N LEU A 122 9.81 -7.98 -4.77
CA LEU A 122 10.13 -6.62 -4.35
C LEU A 122 9.81 -5.63 -5.45
N THR A 123 10.18 -5.93 -6.69
CA THR A 123 9.87 -5.08 -7.85
C THR A 123 8.36 -4.93 -8.02
N TYR A 124 7.63 -6.03 -7.88
CA TYR A 124 6.17 -6.02 -7.94
C TYR A 124 5.57 -5.13 -6.85
N CYS A 125 6.06 -5.26 -5.62
CA CYS A 125 5.59 -4.46 -4.48
C CYS A 125 5.86 -2.96 -4.71
N LYS A 126 7.05 -2.62 -5.19
CA LYS A 126 7.41 -1.23 -5.52
C LYS A 126 6.49 -0.67 -6.58
N GLN A 127 6.14 -1.46 -7.60
CA GLN A 127 5.23 -1.04 -8.66
C GLN A 127 3.83 -0.79 -8.11
N ASP A 128 3.34 -1.68 -7.24
CA ASP A 128 2.03 -1.51 -6.61
C ASP A 128 1.97 -0.22 -5.78
N VAL A 129 3.03 0.08 -5.03
CA VAL A 129 3.12 1.32 -4.25
C VAL A 129 3.11 2.53 -5.18
N ALA A 130 3.87 2.49 -6.27
CA ALA A 130 3.90 3.60 -7.23
C ALA A 130 2.53 3.84 -7.88
N VAL A 131 1.81 2.77 -8.23
CA VAL A 131 0.43 2.90 -8.75
C VAL A 131 -0.48 3.52 -7.70
N THR A 132 -0.35 3.10 -6.45
CA THR A 132 -1.17 3.62 -5.35
C THR A 132 -0.89 5.11 -5.10
N VAL A 133 0.36 5.54 -5.20
CA VAL A 133 0.69 6.97 -5.10
C VAL A 133 -0.02 7.77 -6.19
N LYS A 134 0.02 7.29 -7.43
CA LYS A 134 -0.69 7.94 -8.54
C LYS A 134 -2.19 7.97 -8.31
N LEU A 135 -2.75 6.88 -7.84
CA LEU A 135 -4.18 6.79 -7.52
C LEU A 135 -4.56 7.78 -6.41
N TYR A 136 -3.79 7.83 -5.33
CA TYR A 136 -4.05 8.76 -4.24
C TYR A 136 -4.03 10.20 -4.73
N ASN A 137 -3.00 10.57 -5.52
CA ASN A 137 -2.90 11.91 -6.06
C ASN A 137 -4.07 12.26 -6.99
N HIS A 138 -4.56 11.27 -7.74
CA HIS A 138 -5.74 11.46 -8.59
C HIS A 138 -7.00 11.66 -7.75
N LEU A 139 -7.21 10.81 -6.74
CA LEU A 139 -8.45 10.84 -5.95
C LEU A 139 -8.56 12.04 -5.03
N ARG A 140 -7.46 12.53 -4.47
CA ARG A 140 -7.51 13.66 -3.53
C ARG A 140 -7.87 14.99 -4.21
N HIS A 141 -7.88 15.01 -5.52
CA HIS A 141 -8.30 16.17 -6.30
C HIS A 141 -9.73 16.02 -6.86
N GLU A 142 -10.42 14.95 -6.49
CA GLU A 142 -11.80 14.71 -6.90
C GLU A 142 -12.81 15.56 -6.14
#